data_4f46ff5b8aba5cf54ba017a14c4c3655
#
_entry.id   4f46ff5b8aba5cf54ba017a14c4c3655
#
_cell.length_a   1.000
_cell.length_b   1.000
_cell.length_c   1.000
_cell.angle_alpha   90.00
_cell.angle_beta   90.00
_cell.angle_gamma   90.00
#
_symmetry.space_group_name_H-M   'P 1'
#
loop_
_entity.id
_entity.type
_entity.pdbx_description
1 polymer ?
#
loop_
_entity_poly.entity_id
_entity_poly.type
_entity_poly.pdbx_seq_one_letter_code
_entity_poly.pdbx_strand_id
1 'polypeptide(L)'
;MILVIDNYDSFTYNLVQLLSALGADVRVERNDALTAVDALALAPAGVVISPGPGTPADAGISADVVRAAADAGVPVLGVCLGHQVIAEVFGATVCRAPKPVHGKTDEITHDGAGLFTDVPNPFTATRYHSLCVETGSIAAPLQVQATTEIYTSLFVGSVRCV
;
A
#
# COMPACT_ATOMS: atom_id res chain seq x y z
N MET A 1 10.57 -5.80 -14.30
CA MET A 1 9.97 -4.45 -14.19
C MET A 1 9.01 -4.43 -13.00
N ILE A 2 9.02 -3.35 -12.20
CA ILE A 2 7.99 -3.04 -11.19
C ILE A 2 7.02 -2.03 -11.80
N LEU A 3 5.72 -2.33 -11.78
CA LEU A 3 4.68 -1.40 -12.21
C LEU A 3 4.21 -0.57 -11.02
N VAL A 4 4.25 0.76 -11.15
CA VAL A 4 3.71 1.70 -10.16
C VAL A 4 2.42 2.28 -10.71
N ILE A 5 1.31 2.09 -9.99
CA ILE A 5 0.05 2.78 -10.28
C ILE A 5 0.03 4.09 -9.49
N ASP A 6 0.04 5.20 -10.23
CA ASP A 6 0.07 6.54 -9.68
C ASP A 6 -1.36 7.05 -9.44
N ASN A 7 -1.72 7.23 -8.19
CA ASN A 7 -3.00 7.80 -7.74
C ASN A 7 -2.95 9.34 -7.66
N TYR A 8 -2.19 9.99 -8.55
CA TYR A 8 -2.07 11.45 -8.61
C TYR A 8 -1.49 12.06 -7.34
N ASP A 9 -0.48 11.41 -6.78
CA ASP A 9 0.20 11.88 -5.57
C ASP A 9 1.61 12.39 -5.86
N SER A 10 1.98 13.50 -5.23
CA SER A 10 3.32 14.09 -5.37
C SER A 10 4.43 13.18 -4.82
N PHE A 11 4.10 12.26 -3.94
CA PHE A 11 5.04 11.32 -3.34
C PHE A 11 5.32 10.10 -4.22
N THR A 12 4.53 9.86 -5.26
CA THR A 12 4.73 8.71 -6.16
C THR A 12 6.14 8.65 -6.71
N TYR A 13 6.67 9.78 -7.17
CA TYR A 13 8.02 9.81 -7.74
C TYR A 13 9.13 9.66 -6.70
N ASN A 14 8.88 9.91 -5.42
CA ASN A 14 9.83 9.55 -4.37
C ASN A 14 9.95 8.03 -4.24
N LEU A 15 8.83 7.30 -4.34
CA LEU A 15 8.84 5.84 -4.38
C LEU A 15 9.56 5.32 -5.63
N VAL A 16 9.29 5.91 -6.80
CA VAL A 16 9.96 5.57 -8.06
C VAL A 16 11.47 5.74 -7.94
N GLN A 17 11.93 6.88 -7.39
CA GLN A 17 13.36 7.14 -7.18
C GLN A 17 13.99 6.12 -6.23
N LEU A 18 13.31 5.79 -5.13
CA LEU A 18 13.78 4.79 -4.17
C LEU A 18 13.91 3.41 -4.81
N LEU A 19 12.89 2.96 -5.53
CA LEU A 19 12.91 1.68 -6.24
C LEU A 19 14.02 1.63 -7.30
N SER A 20 14.19 2.71 -8.06
CA SER A 20 15.24 2.82 -9.07
C SER A 20 16.64 2.83 -8.44
N ALA A 21 16.82 3.49 -7.31
CA ALA A 21 18.09 3.49 -6.56
C ALA A 21 18.45 2.08 -6.04
N LEU A 22 17.43 1.25 -5.77
CA LEU A 22 17.60 -0.17 -5.43
C LEU A 22 17.82 -1.07 -6.65
N GLY A 23 17.92 -0.50 -7.86
CA GLY A 23 18.19 -1.22 -9.10
C GLY A 23 16.95 -1.80 -9.79
N ALA A 24 15.74 -1.43 -9.36
CA ALA A 24 14.53 -1.89 -10.02
C ALA A 24 14.32 -1.15 -11.35
N ASP A 25 13.91 -1.89 -12.38
CA ASP A 25 13.30 -1.32 -13.58
C ASP A 25 11.87 -0.95 -13.25
N VAL A 26 11.52 0.34 -13.34
CA VAL A 26 10.23 0.89 -12.88
C VAL A 26 9.48 1.51 -14.04
N ARG A 27 8.21 1.12 -14.19
CA ARG A 27 7.25 1.75 -15.07
C ARG A 27 6.13 2.39 -14.24
N VAL A 28 5.77 3.64 -14.57
CA VAL A 28 4.69 4.37 -13.88
C VAL A 28 3.53 4.56 -14.84
N GLU A 29 2.34 4.19 -14.40
CA GLU A 29 1.09 4.43 -15.12
C GLU A 29 0.08 5.09 -14.17
N ARG A 30 -0.67 6.06 -14.66
CA ARG A 30 -1.73 6.69 -13.87
C ARG A 30 -2.91 5.75 -13.70
N ASN A 31 -3.63 5.93 -12.60
CA ASN A 31 -4.75 5.07 -12.21
C ASN A 31 -5.97 5.15 -13.13
N ASP A 32 -5.91 5.94 -14.19
CA ASP A 32 -6.92 6.11 -15.23
C ASP A 32 -6.37 5.93 -16.66
N ALA A 33 -5.07 5.60 -16.80
CA ALA A 33 -4.40 5.55 -18.09
C ALA A 33 -4.58 4.22 -18.84
N LEU A 34 -4.90 3.15 -18.13
CA LEU A 34 -5.03 1.80 -18.68
C LEU A 34 -6.05 0.97 -17.87
N THR A 35 -6.41 -0.20 -18.37
CA THR A 35 -7.23 -1.13 -17.60
C THR A 35 -6.37 -2.06 -16.74
N ALA A 36 -6.97 -2.76 -15.77
CA ALA A 36 -6.26 -3.77 -14.98
C ALA A 36 -5.73 -4.92 -15.85
N VAL A 37 -6.44 -5.27 -16.92
CA VAL A 37 -6.01 -6.27 -17.90
C VAL A 37 -4.75 -5.82 -18.61
N ASP A 38 -4.72 -4.56 -19.08
CA ASP A 38 -3.54 -3.99 -19.75
C ASP A 38 -2.36 -3.89 -18.79
N ALA A 39 -2.61 -3.54 -17.52
CA ALA A 39 -1.60 -3.48 -16.48
C ALA A 39 -0.89 -4.83 -16.29
N LEU A 40 -1.65 -5.91 -16.19
CA LEU A 40 -1.11 -7.26 -16.02
C LEU A 40 -0.51 -7.81 -17.33
N ALA A 41 -1.01 -7.39 -18.50
CA ALA A 41 -0.42 -7.75 -19.80
C ALA A 41 1.02 -7.21 -19.97
N LEU A 42 1.43 -6.20 -19.20
CA LEU A 42 2.83 -5.76 -19.12
C LEU A 42 3.76 -6.76 -18.43
N ALA A 43 3.22 -7.85 -17.88
CA ALA A 43 3.94 -8.89 -17.15
C ALA A 43 4.87 -8.33 -16.04
N PRO A 44 4.35 -7.50 -15.11
CA PRO A 44 5.16 -6.94 -14.04
C PRO A 44 5.63 -8.04 -13.08
N ALA A 45 6.86 -7.92 -12.58
CA ALA A 45 7.37 -8.78 -11.51
C ALA A 45 6.77 -8.43 -10.14
N GLY A 46 6.20 -7.23 -10.02
CA GLY A 46 5.47 -6.76 -8.85
C GLY A 46 4.77 -5.43 -9.18
N VAL A 47 3.76 -5.12 -8.40
CA VAL A 47 2.97 -3.90 -8.52
C VAL A 47 3.09 -3.06 -7.24
N VAL A 48 3.23 -1.75 -7.40
CA VAL A 48 3.14 -0.79 -6.28
C VAL A 48 1.95 0.12 -6.52
N ILE A 49 1.04 0.17 -5.56
CA ILE A 49 -0.08 1.13 -5.55
C ILE A 49 0.35 2.33 -4.70
N SER A 50 0.41 3.50 -5.31
CA SER A 50 0.93 4.71 -4.68
C SER A 50 0.00 5.29 -3.62
N PRO A 51 0.49 6.24 -2.80
CA PRO A 51 -0.37 7.18 -2.12
C PRO A 51 -1.30 7.90 -3.08
N GLY A 52 -2.32 8.56 -2.55
CA GLY A 52 -3.25 9.35 -3.34
C GLY A 52 -4.21 10.14 -2.47
N PRO A 53 -4.92 11.11 -3.03
CA PRO A 53 -5.99 11.82 -2.36
C PRO A 53 -7.27 10.96 -2.26
N GLY A 54 -8.17 11.36 -1.36
CA GLY A 54 -9.50 10.76 -1.24
C GLY A 54 -9.53 9.43 -0.50
N THR A 55 -10.32 8.53 -1.00
CA THR A 55 -10.62 7.21 -0.44
C THR A 55 -10.27 6.10 -1.44
N PRO A 56 -10.28 4.82 -1.06
CA PRO A 56 -10.09 3.72 -2.01
C PRO A 56 -11.02 3.77 -3.24
N ALA A 57 -12.23 4.30 -3.08
CA ALA A 57 -13.17 4.46 -4.20
C ALA A 57 -12.69 5.48 -5.24
N ASP A 58 -11.81 6.41 -4.85
CA ASP A 58 -11.24 7.43 -5.72
C ASP A 58 -9.95 6.99 -6.43
N ALA A 59 -9.49 5.76 -6.15
CA ALA A 59 -8.19 5.24 -6.63
C ALA A 59 -8.22 4.65 -8.06
N GLY A 60 -9.25 4.96 -8.85
CA GLY A 60 -9.37 4.50 -10.24
C GLY A 60 -9.27 2.98 -10.35
N ILE A 61 -8.39 2.50 -11.23
CA ILE A 61 -8.21 1.06 -11.49
C ILE A 61 -7.48 0.30 -10.36
N SER A 62 -6.99 0.99 -9.32
CA SER A 62 -6.10 0.39 -8.31
C SER A 62 -6.70 -0.87 -7.68
N ALA A 63 -8.01 -0.86 -7.35
CA ALA A 63 -8.68 -2.02 -6.77
C ALA A 63 -8.73 -3.22 -7.74
N ASP A 64 -8.99 -2.96 -9.02
CA ASP A 64 -9.05 -4.02 -10.04
C ASP A 64 -7.67 -4.58 -10.35
N VAL A 65 -6.64 -3.72 -10.34
CA VAL A 65 -5.23 -4.16 -10.47
C VAL A 65 -4.82 -5.04 -9.30
N VAL A 66 -5.21 -4.69 -8.07
CA VAL A 66 -4.93 -5.50 -6.88
C VAL A 66 -5.57 -6.89 -7.00
N ARG A 67 -6.85 -6.97 -7.41
CA ARG A 67 -7.53 -8.26 -7.63
C ARG A 67 -6.85 -9.09 -8.71
N ALA A 68 -6.62 -8.48 -9.88
CA ALA A 68 -6.00 -9.17 -11.00
C ALA A 68 -4.57 -9.65 -10.69
N ALA A 69 -3.78 -8.84 -9.97
CA ALA A 69 -2.45 -9.21 -9.54
C ALA A 69 -2.47 -10.38 -8.53
N ALA A 70 -3.41 -10.36 -7.57
CA ALA A 70 -3.59 -11.45 -6.62
C ALA A 70 -3.95 -12.76 -7.33
N ASP A 71 -4.90 -12.73 -8.27
CA ASP A 71 -5.30 -13.89 -9.05
C ASP A 71 -4.16 -14.45 -9.92
N ALA A 72 -3.28 -13.56 -10.40
CA ALA A 72 -2.10 -13.93 -11.18
C ALA A 72 -0.87 -14.32 -10.34
N GLY A 73 -0.94 -14.22 -9.01
CA GLY A 73 0.19 -14.47 -8.12
C GLY A 73 1.30 -13.41 -8.21
N VAL A 74 0.99 -12.21 -8.71
CA VAL A 74 1.92 -11.07 -8.78
C VAL A 74 1.93 -10.34 -7.44
N PRO A 75 3.10 -10.13 -6.81
CA PRO A 75 3.19 -9.41 -5.54
C PRO A 75 2.71 -7.96 -5.66
N VAL A 76 1.95 -7.49 -4.68
CA VAL A 76 1.46 -6.10 -4.61
C VAL A 76 1.91 -5.44 -3.31
N LEU A 77 2.44 -4.22 -3.43
CA LEU A 77 2.76 -3.34 -2.32
C LEU A 77 1.87 -2.10 -2.39
N GLY A 78 1.12 -1.81 -1.33
CA GLY A 78 0.32 -0.58 -1.23
C GLY A 78 0.90 0.40 -0.23
N VAL A 79 0.99 1.67 -0.60
CA VAL A 79 1.48 2.74 0.27
C VAL A 79 0.35 3.74 0.51
N CYS A 80 0.03 4.02 1.78
CA CYS A 80 -1.02 4.94 2.22
C CYS A 80 -2.39 4.58 1.59
N LEU A 81 -2.89 5.35 0.62
CA LEU A 81 -4.11 5.01 -0.11
C LEU A 81 -4.04 3.60 -0.72
N GLY A 82 -2.90 3.23 -1.31
CA GLY A 82 -2.70 1.89 -1.86
C GLY A 82 -2.85 0.77 -0.83
N HIS A 83 -2.38 0.99 0.40
CA HIS A 83 -2.61 0.05 1.51
C HIS A 83 -4.10 -0.08 1.85
N GLN A 84 -4.84 1.05 1.87
CA GLN A 84 -6.27 1.06 2.14
C GLN A 84 -7.05 0.34 1.02
N VAL A 85 -6.66 0.55 -0.25
CA VAL A 85 -7.23 -0.19 -1.39
C VAL A 85 -7.05 -1.69 -1.23
N ILE A 86 -5.83 -2.15 -0.89
CA ILE A 86 -5.57 -3.57 -0.63
C ILE A 86 -6.48 -4.08 0.50
N ALA A 87 -6.57 -3.34 1.60
CA ALA A 87 -7.39 -3.73 2.73
C ALA A 87 -8.86 -3.92 2.34
N GLU A 88 -9.46 -2.98 1.61
CA GLU A 88 -10.85 -3.08 1.15
C GLU A 88 -11.06 -4.22 0.13
N VAL A 89 -10.12 -4.43 -0.79
CA VAL A 89 -10.21 -5.54 -1.75
C VAL A 89 -10.33 -6.89 -1.05
N PHE A 90 -9.66 -7.04 0.10
CA PHE A 90 -9.70 -8.27 0.90
C PHE A 90 -10.68 -8.19 2.09
N GLY A 91 -11.65 -7.28 2.04
CA GLY A 91 -12.82 -7.26 2.92
C GLY A 91 -12.64 -6.51 4.23
N ALA A 92 -11.52 -5.84 4.46
CA ALA A 92 -11.37 -4.98 5.62
C ALA A 92 -12.09 -3.64 5.43
N THR A 93 -12.42 -2.97 6.52
CA THR A 93 -13.12 -1.69 6.52
C THR A 93 -12.13 -0.54 6.66
N VAL A 94 -12.20 0.42 5.75
CA VAL A 94 -11.48 1.69 5.85
C VAL A 94 -12.40 2.73 6.51
N CYS A 95 -11.93 3.38 7.56
CA CYS A 95 -12.68 4.35 8.32
C CYS A 95 -11.85 5.60 8.61
N ARG A 96 -12.47 6.64 9.14
CA ARG A 96 -11.75 7.82 9.62
C ARG A 96 -10.89 7.46 10.82
N ALA A 97 -9.63 7.85 10.76
CA ALA A 97 -8.74 7.73 11.91
C ALA A 97 -9.30 8.57 13.07
N PRO A 98 -9.45 8.01 14.27
CA PRO A 98 -9.94 8.75 15.43
C PRO A 98 -9.10 10.00 15.76
N LYS A 99 -7.81 9.97 15.40
CA LYS A 99 -6.90 11.10 15.49
C LYS A 99 -6.16 11.27 14.16
N PRO A 100 -6.68 12.11 13.25
CA PRO A 100 -5.97 12.43 12.00
C PRO A 100 -4.60 13.04 12.31
N VAL A 101 -3.57 12.60 11.60
CA VAL A 101 -2.20 13.07 11.81
C VAL A 101 -1.59 13.43 10.46
N HIS A 102 -1.04 14.65 10.37
CA HIS A 102 -0.35 15.14 9.19
C HIS A 102 0.99 15.76 9.60
N GLY A 103 2.07 15.24 9.04
CA GLY A 103 3.41 15.78 9.22
C GLY A 103 4.00 15.64 10.64
N LYS A 104 3.47 14.71 11.44
CA LYS A 104 4.04 14.40 12.77
C LYS A 104 4.66 13.00 12.74
N THR A 105 5.71 12.85 13.51
CA THR A 105 6.35 11.55 13.75
C THR A 105 5.62 10.79 14.83
N ASP A 106 5.66 9.46 14.73
CA ASP A 106 5.14 8.52 15.71
C ASP A 106 6.04 7.29 15.79
N GLU A 107 6.02 6.58 16.90
CA GLU A 107 6.73 5.32 17.05
C GLU A 107 5.88 4.15 16.53
N ILE A 108 6.51 3.34 15.72
CA ILE A 108 5.93 2.17 15.08
C ILE A 108 6.54 0.94 15.72
N THR A 109 5.69 0.09 16.27
CA THR A 109 6.08 -1.25 16.73
C THR A 109 5.66 -2.30 15.72
N HIS A 110 6.42 -3.37 15.59
CA HIS A 110 6.16 -4.44 14.61
C HIS A 110 6.62 -5.81 15.16
N ASP A 111 6.19 -6.87 14.48
CA ASP A 111 6.50 -8.25 14.86
C ASP A 111 7.90 -8.72 14.43
N GLY A 112 8.62 -7.92 13.66
CA GLY A 112 9.96 -8.26 13.12
C GLY A 112 9.92 -9.24 11.97
N ALA A 113 8.76 -9.58 11.42
CA ALA A 113 8.61 -10.55 10.35
C ALA A 113 8.42 -9.87 8.97
N GLY A 114 8.62 -10.63 7.89
CA GLY A 114 8.35 -10.21 6.52
C GLY A 114 9.08 -8.92 6.15
N LEU A 115 8.33 -7.86 5.88
CA LEU A 115 8.86 -6.55 5.48
C LEU A 115 9.61 -5.83 6.61
N PHE A 116 9.42 -6.23 7.86
CA PHE A 116 10.05 -5.63 9.03
C PHE A 116 11.26 -6.41 9.55
N THR A 117 11.71 -7.44 8.82
CA THR A 117 12.94 -8.15 9.13
C THR A 117 14.12 -7.16 9.10
N ASP A 118 14.93 -7.17 10.15
CA ASP A 118 16.08 -6.27 10.35
C ASP A 118 15.75 -4.76 10.47
N VAL A 119 14.47 -4.39 10.55
CA VAL A 119 14.07 -3.02 10.88
C VAL A 119 14.14 -2.81 12.39
N PRO A 120 14.68 -1.67 12.89
CA PRO A 120 14.67 -1.35 14.33
C PRO A 120 13.24 -1.38 14.89
N ASN A 121 13.05 -1.88 16.10
CA ASN A 121 11.75 -1.98 16.75
C ASN A 121 11.80 -1.41 18.19
N PRO A 122 11.12 -0.30 18.47
CA PRO A 122 10.32 0.51 17.55
C PRO A 122 11.18 1.33 16.58
N PHE A 123 10.55 1.84 15.52
CA PHE A 123 11.16 2.86 14.66
C PHE A 123 10.26 4.08 14.52
N THR A 124 10.86 5.24 14.30
CA THR A 124 10.12 6.50 14.11
C THR A 124 9.75 6.69 12.65
N ALA A 125 8.48 6.95 12.37
CA ALA A 125 8.01 7.29 11.03
C ALA A 125 7.10 8.51 11.02
N THR A 126 7.08 9.22 9.90
CA THR A 126 6.17 10.35 9.71
C THR A 126 4.81 9.85 9.22
N ARG A 127 3.74 10.41 9.78
CA ARG A 127 2.36 10.06 9.44
C ARG A 127 1.68 11.18 8.66
N TYR A 128 0.98 10.78 7.58
CA TYR A 128 0.19 11.66 6.71
C TYR A 128 -1.11 10.98 6.32
N HIS A 129 -2.03 10.75 7.29
CA HIS A 129 -3.27 10.07 6.96
C HIS A 129 -4.45 10.56 7.81
N SER A 130 -5.62 10.59 7.18
CA SER A 130 -6.91 10.87 7.82
C SER A 130 -7.78 9.61 7.94
N LEU A 131 -7.43 8.55 7.20
CA LEU A 131 -8.11 7.27 7.19
C LEU A 131 -7.20 6.19 7.76
N CYS A 132 -7.81 5.13 8.28
CA CYS A 132 -7.14 3.92 8.77
C CYS A 132 -7.98 2.69 8.45
N VAL A 133 -7.36 1.52 8.50
CA VAL A 133 -8.07 0.25 8.45
C VAL A 133 -8.55 -0.11 9.86
N GLU A 134 -9.83 -0.42 10.00
CA GLU A 134 -10.42 -0.85 11.26
C GLU A 134 -9.85 -2.21 11.66
N THR A 135 -9.14 -2.29 12.80
CA THR A 135 -8.42 -3.48 13.23
C THR A 135 -9.34 -4.70 13.37
N GLY A 136 -10.56 -4.49 13.88
CA GLY A 136 -11.56 -5.55 14.06
C GLY A 136 -12.09 -6.14 12.74
N SER A 137 -11.89 -5.47 11.63
CA SER A 137 -12.30 -5.93 10.29
C SER A 137 -11.23 -6.73 9.55
N ILE A 138 -10.00 -6.77 10.06
CA ILE A 138 -8.89 -7.47 9.41
C ILE A 138 -9.02 -8.96 9.65
N ALA A 139 -9.17 -9.72 8.57
CA ALA A 139 -9.26 -11.17 8.58
C ALA A 139 -8.38 -11.76 7.47
N ALA A 140 -8.16 -13.07 7.51
CA ALA A 140 -7.38 -13.74 6.46
C ALA A 140 -7.93 -13.41 5.05
N PRO A 141 -7.05 -13.17 4.06
CA PRO A 141 -5.62 -13.38 4.08
C PRO A 141 -4.80 -12.20 4.66
N LEU A 142 -5.43 -11.13 5.10
CA LEU A 142 -4.76 -9.97 5.67
C LEU A 142 -4.19 -10.28 7.06
N GLN A 143 -3.03 -9.71 7.38
CA GLN A 143 -2.40 -9.78 8.68
C GLN A 143 -1.86 -8.41 9.10
N VAL A 144 -1.87 -8.13 10.40
CA VAL A 144 -1.26 -6.94 10.97
C VAL A 144 0.13 -7.31 11.47
N GLN A 145 1.17 -6.69 10.90
CA GLN A 145 2.56 -6.92 11.31
C GLN A 145 3.14 -5.73 12.08
N ALA A 146 2.54 -4.55 11.94
CA ALA A 146 3.02 -3.35 12.63
C ALA A 146 1.88 -2.44 13.04
N THR A 147 2.03 -1.77 14.18
CA THR A 147 1.02 -0.86 14.74
C THR A 147 1.68 0.35 15.38
N THR A 148 0.92 1.46 15.50
CA THR A 148 1.19 2.51 16.47
C THR A 148 0.39 2.24 17.75
N GLU A 149 0.74 2.86 18.89
CA GLU A 149 0.07 2.65 20.17
C GLU A 149 -1.46 2.86 20.14
N ILE A 150 -1.99 3.51 19.12
CA ILE A 150 -3.39 3.93 19.09
C ILE A 150 -4.16 3.32 17.92
N TYR A 151 -3.55 2.98 16.76
CA TYR A 151 -4.28 2.49 15.56
C TYR A 151 -3.39 1.71 14.59
N THR A 152 -4.02 0.73 13.94
CA THR A 152 -3.47 0.07 12.76
C THR A 152 -3.51 1.03 11.57
N SER A 153 -2.49 1.80 11.39
CA SER A 153 -2.31 2.56 10.17
C SER A 153 -0.87 2.46 9.76
N LEU A 154 -0.55 1.47 8.99
CA LEU A 154 0.79 1.39 8.49
C LEU A 154 0.92 1.18 7.03
N PHE A 155 1.86 1.83 6.59
CA PHE A 155 2.53 2.11 5.37
C PHE A 155 2.55 0.99 4.33
N VAL A 156 2.35 -0.26 4.70
CA VAL A 156 2.59 -1.37 3.80
C VAL A 156 1.62 -2.51 4.05
N GLY A 157 0.72 -2.72 3.12
CA GLY A 157 0.05 -3.99 2.96
C GLY A 157 0.75 -4.77 1.86
N SER A 158 1.35 -5.89 2.15
CA SER A 158 1.74 -6.85 1.13
C SER A 158 0.74 -7.99 1.14
N VAL A 159 0.18 -8.30 -0.02
CA VAL A 159 -0.57 -9.52 -0.22
C VAL A 159 0.36 -10.50 -0.90
N ARG A 160 0.73 -11.54 -0.18
CA ARG A 160 1.35 -12.71 -0.76
C ARG A 160 0.27 -13.77 -0.81
N CYS A 161 -0.25 -14.06 -2.00
CA CYS A 161 -1.03 -15.27 -2.18
C CYS A 161 -0.11 -16.47 -1.92
N VAL A 162 -0.45 -17.25 -0.92
CA VAL A 162 0.17 -18.54 -0.62
C VAL A 162 -0.62 -19.63 -1.33
#